data_4b1b75dca15174869e70bf7c92baaf4b
#
_entry.id   4b1b75dca15174869e70bf7c92baaf4b
#
_cell.length_a   1.000
_cell.length_b   1.000
_cell.length_c   1.000
_cell.angle_alpha   90.00
_cell.angle_beta   90.00
_cell.angle_gamma   90.00
#
_symmetry.space_group_name_H-M   'P 1'
#
loop_
_entity.id
_entity.type
_entity.pdbx_description
1 polymer ?
#
loop_
_entity_poly.entity_id
_entity_poly.type
_entity_poly.pdbx_seq_one_letter_code
_entity_poly.pdbx_strand_id
1 'polypeptide(L)'
;MKKSICILIVVSLILLMAAPLFAASTPQTTTPLAPKPDPKVPKNFAPYDQRVKEYDAKGQLVKMTILYNNTVEIGETYTYEYDATGKLVKECLYTDGQLDDFTTYEYNKDGKLTKETEYGAKGKLKNFKTYEYLDKGLTVVKKSIKADGTLYRYSLKRYDAAGNLLESSEYRIK
;
A
#
# COMPACT_ATOMS: atom_id res chain seq x y z
N MET A 1 43.79 59.77 22.80
CA MET A 1 42.58 58.92 22.80
C MET A 1 42.65 57.97 21.62
N LYS A 2 43.12 56.73 21.86
CA LYS A 2 43.25 55.71 20.82
C LYS A 2 42.04 54.75 20.94
N LYS A 3 41.18 54.70 19.92
CA LYS A 3 40.06 53.77 19.84
C LYS A 3 40.57 52.46 19.25
N SER A 4 40.61 51.41 20.07
CA SER A 4 40.86 50.05 19.60
C SER A 4 39.59 49.48 18.96
N ILE A 5 39.70 49.10 17.69
CA ILE A 5 38.65 48.39 16.95
C ILE A 5 38.97 46.89 17.14
N CYS A 6 38.11 46.21 17.90
CA CYS A 6 38.10 44.73 17.94
C CYS A 6 37.41 44.20 16.69
N ILE A 7 38.19 43.57 15.81
CA ILE A 7 37.65 42.82 14.68
C ILE A 7 37.33 41.41 15.18
N LEU A 8 36.03 41.15 15.28
CA LEU A 8 35.52 39.82 15.59
C LEU A 8 35.51 38.97 14.31
N ILE A 9 36.49 38.05 14.18
CA ILE A 9 36.50 37.09 13.10
C ILE A 9 35.54 35.96 13.48
N VAL A 10 34.35 35.96 12.89
CA VAL A 10 33.42 34.83 12.96
C VAL A 10 33.88 33.80 11.97
N VAL A 11 34.57 32.75 12.45
CA VAL A 11 34.87 31.57 11.64
C VAL A 11 33.60 30.75 11.54
N SER A 12 32.92 30.88 10.39
CA SER A 12 31.74 30.06 10.05
C SER A 12 32.24 28.67 9.66
N LEU A 13 32.15 27.73 10.60
CA LEU A 13 32.42 26.32 10.35
C LEU A 13 31.24 25.75 9.54
N ILE A 14 31.36 25.73 8.22
CA ILE A 14 30.40 25.03 7.34
C ILE A 14 30.64 23.53 7.52
N LEU A 15 29.82 22.92 8.38
CA LEU A 15 29.74 21.47 8.49
C LEU A 15 29.06 20.93 7.23
N LEU A 16 29.89 20.48 6.28
CA LEU A 16 29.41 19.78 5.08
C LEU A 16 28.88 18.41 5.55
N MET A 17 27.59 18.33 5.86
CA MET A 17 26.91 17.06 6.05
C MET A 17 26.87 16.36 4.69
N ALA A 18 27.80 15.42 4.46
CA ALA A 18 27.70 14.48 3.37
C ALA A 18 26.41 13.66 3.58
N ALA A 19 25.37 13.97 2.81
CA ALA A 19 24.22 13.10 2.71
C ALA A 19 24.69 11.73 2.19
N PRO A 20 24.29 10.61 2.82
CA PRO A 20 24.60 9.32 2.25
C PRO A 20 23.93 9.26 0.87
N LEU A 21 24.71 9.08 -0.19
CA LEU A 21 24.20 8.65 -1.48
C LEU A 21 23.54 7.29 -1.23
N PHE A 22 22.24 7.30 -1.08
CA PHE A 22 21.46 6.09 -1.31
C PHE A 22 21.65 5.77 -2.80
N ALA A 23 22.56 4.84 -3.08
CA ALA A 23 22.59 4.19 -4.37
C ALA A 23 21.21 3.58 -4.57
N ALA A 24 20.41 4.21 -5.42
CA ALA A 24 19.19 3.61 -5.94
C ALA A 24 19.64 2.32 -6.61
N SER A 25 19.42 1.19 -5.93
CA SER A 25 19.56 -0.11 -6.57
C SER A 25 18.55 -0.11 -7.72
N THR A 26 19.05 0.01 -8.93
CA THR A 26 18.29 -0.22 -10.14
C THR A 26 17.55 -1.54 -9.96
N PRO A 27 16.21 -1.57 -10.05
CA PRO A 27 15.51 -2.84 -10.02
C PRO A 27 16.05 -3.67 -11.17
N GLN A 28 16.68 -4.79 -10.86
CA GLN A 28 17.03 -5.76 -11.89
C GLN A 28 15.72 -6.20 -12.53
N THR A 29 15.51 -5.78 -13.77
CA THR A 29 14.42 -6.25 -14.61
C THR A 29 14.73 -7.71 -14.95
N THR A 30 14.45 -8.61 -14.01
CA THR A 30 14.39 -10.03 -14.32
C THR A 30 13.11 -10.21 -15.14
N THR A 31 13.27 -10.44 -16.44
CA THR A 31 12.19 -10.93 -17.29
C THR A 31 11.55 -12.11 -16.54
N PRO A 32 10.23 -12.09 -16.28
CA PRO A 32 9.58 -13.18 -15.57
C PRO A 32 9.87 -14.48 -16.33
N LEU A 33 10.60 -15.38 -15.69
CA LEU A 33 10.76 -16.72 -16.24
C LEU A 33 9.39 -17.35 -16.29
N ALA A 34 8.97 -17.86 -17.46
CA ALA A 34 7.74 -18.60 -17.58
C ALA A 34 7.70 -19.66 -16.46
N PRO A 35 6.64 -19.73 -15.66
CA PRO A 35 6.57 -20.65 -14.53
C PRO A 35 6.73 -22.08 -15.05
N LYS A 36 7.53 -22.87 -14.31
CA LYS A 36 7.63 -24.31 -14.61
C LYS A 36 6.25 -24.93 -14.48
N PRO A 37 5.80 -25.75 -15.46
CA PRO A 37 4.51 -26.44 -15.37
C PRO A 37 4.44 -27.24 -14.07
N ASP A 38 3.34 -27.11 -13.32
CA ASP A 38 3.06 -27.97 -12.18
C ASP A 38 2.84 -29.40 -12.73
N PRO A 39 3.62 -30.40 -12.27
CA PRO A 39 3.50 -31.79 -12.77
C PRO A 39 2.13 -32.40 -12.50
N LYS A 40 1.29 -31.79 -11.64
CA LYS A 40 -0.08 -32.24 -11.34
C LYS A 40 -1.12 -31.69 -12.29
N VAL A 41 -0.78 -30.67 -13.08
CA VAL A 41 -1.70 -30.06 -14.05
C VAL A 41 -1.63 -30.86 -15.35
N PRO A 42 -2.77 -31.36 -15.92
CA PRO A 42 -2.79 -32.03 -17.19
C PRO A 42 -2.15 -31.21 -18.31
N LYS A 43 -1.40 -31.83 -19.23
CA LYS A 43 -0.60 -31.17 -20.28
C LYS A 43 -1.40 -30.26 -21.22
N ASN A 44 -2.71 -30.45 -21.31
CA ASN A 44 -3.63 -29.64 -22.12
C ASN A 44 -4.29 -28.50 -21.40
N PHE A 45 -3.91 -28.26 -20.12
CA PHE A 45 -4.37 -27.11 -19.33
C PHE A 45 -3.24 -26.09 -19.22
N ALA A 46 -3.54 -24.84 -19.53
CA ALA A 46 -2.70 -23.69 -19.24
C ALA A 46 -3.38 -22.86 -18.15
N PRO A 47 -2.63 -22.20 -17.23
CA PRO A 47 -3.23 -21.30 -16.28
C PRO A 47 -3.91 -20.13 -17.02
N TYR A 48 -5.15 -19.83 -16.63
CA TYR A 48 -5.92 -18.72 -17.22
C TYR A 48 -5.32 -17.37 -16.80
N ASP A 49 -4.89 -17.26 -15.55
CA ASP A 49 -4.17 -16.12 -15.01
C ASP A 49 -2.97 -16.56 -14.18
N GLN A 50 -1.91 -15.78 -14.23
CA GLN A 50 -0.71 -15.97 -13.42
C GLN A 50 -0.44 -14.70 -12.63
N ARG A 51 -0.05 -14.87 -11.36
CA ARG A 51 0.33 -13.76 -10.48
C ARG A 51 1.83 -13.84 -10.19
N VAL A 52 2.58 -12.94 -10.79
CA VAL A 52 4.02 -12.80 -10.55
C VAL A 52 4.20 -11.78 -9.42
N LYS A 53 4.92 -12.16 -8.37
CA LYS A 53 5.12 -11.35 -7.16
C LYS A 53 6.59 -11.01 -7.00
N GLU A 54 6.88 -9.75 -6.69
CA GLU A 54 8.21 -9.24 -6.39
C GLU A 54 8.23 -8.74 -4.94
N TYR A 55 9.31 -9.06 -4.22
CA TYR A 55 9.47 -8.73 -2.81
C TYR A 55 10.74 -7.91 -2.59
N ASP A 56 10.73 -7.02 -1.61
CA ASP A 56 11.91 -6.29 -1.18
C ASP A 56 12.85 -7.16 -0.32
N ALA A 57 13.98 -6.58 0.11
CA ALA A 57 14.95 -7.26 0.96
C ALA A 57 14.41 -7.63 2.36
N LYS A 58 13.29 -7.04 2.79
CA LYS A 58 12.59 -7.34 4.05
C LYS A 58 11.50 -8.40 3.88
N GLY A 59 11.29 -8.92 2.66
CA GLY A 59 10.25 -9.88 2.34
C GLY A 59 8.85 -9.25 2.17
N GLN A 60 8.74 -7.93 2.03
CA GLN A 60 7.48 -7.24 1.78
C GLN A 60 7.15 -7.28 0.28
N LEU A 61 5.89 -7.58 -0.06
CA LEU A 61 5.43 -7.58 -1.44
C LEU A 61 5.43 -6.15 -1.99
N VAL A 62 6.30 -5.85 -2.94
CA VAL A 62 6.40 -4.49 -3.52
C VAL A 62 5.72 -4.38 -4.88
N LYS A 63 5.52 -5.53 -5.56
CA LYS A 63 4.82 -5.54 -6.85
C LYS A 63 4.15 -6.88 -7.10
N MET A 64 2.99 -6.85 -7.73
CA MET A 64 2.29 -8.02 -8.24
C MET A 64 1.81 -7.72 -9.67
N THR A 65 2.14 -8.60 -10.61
CA THR A 65 1.70 -8.52 -12.00
C THR A 65 0.77 -9.68 -12.31
N ILE A 66 -0.37 -9.40 -12.91
CA ILE A 66 -1.33 -10.39 -13.39
C ILE A 66 -1.14 -10.55 -14.91
N LEU A 67 -0.81 -11.75 -15.32
CA LEU A 67 -0.66 -12.14 -16.72
C LEU A 67 -1.87 -12.96 -17.13
N TYR A 68 -2.57 -12.58 -18.19
CA TYR A 68 -3.72 -13.29 -18.70
C TYR A 68 -3.33 -14.24 -19.85
N ASN A 69 -4.04 -15.36 -19.94
CA ASN A 69 -3.93 -16.34 -21.04
C ASN A 69 -2.53 -16.88 -21.33
N ASN A 70 -1.68 -16.99 -20.32
CA ASN A 70 -0.30 -17.46 -20.47
C ASN A 70 0.52 -16.67 -21.51
N THR A 71 0.07 -15.48 -21.86
CA THR A 71 0.75 -14.56 -22.78
C THR A 71 1.58 -13.55 -21.99
N VAL A 72 2.52 -12.89 -22.70
CA VAL A 72 3.32 -11.79 -22.17
C VAL A 72 2.47 -10.51 -22.03
N GLU A 73 1.16 -10.60 -22.28
CA GLU A 73 0.25 -9.48 -22.11
C GLU A 73 0.07 -9.19 -20.61
N ILE A 74 0.63 -8.08 -20.18
CA ILE A 74 0.46 -7.56 -18.83
C ILE A 74 -0.95 -7.01 -18.73
N GLY A 75 -1.83 -7.66 -17.98
CA GLY A 75 -3.18 -7.17 -17.72
C GLY A 75 -3.14 -6.06 -16.68
N GLU A 76 -2.80 -6.41 -15.45
CA GLU A 76 -2.78 -5.48 -14.32
C GLU A 76 -1.47 -5.58 -13.56
N THR A 77 -1.00 -4.46 -13.03
CA THR A 77 0.14 -4.40 -12.12
C THR A 77 -0.25 -3.63 -10.87
N TYR A 78 0.02 -4.23 -9.72
CA TYR A 78 -0.14 -3.61 -8.41
C TYR A 78 1.23 -3.28 -7.85
N THR A 79 1.40 -2.09 -7.27
CA THR A 79 2.59 -1.72 -6.50
C THR A 79 2.20 -1.35 -5.08
N TYR A 80 3.09 -1.62 -4.11
CA TYR A 80 2.83 -1.47 -2.68
C TYR A 80 3.93 -0.65 -2.03
N GLU A 81 3.55 0.36 -1.25
CA GLU A 81 4.45 1.19 -0.46
C GLU A 81 4.19 0.98 1.02
N TYR A 82 5.26 0.89 1.82
CA TYR A 82 5.20 0.63 3.25
C TYR A 82 5.88 1.75 4.04
N ASP A 83 5.40 2.01 5.25
CA ASP A 83 6.06 2.92 6.18
C ASP A 83 7.31 2.26 6.82
N ALA A 84 8.04 3.05 7.63
CA ALA A 84 9.23 2.56 8.32
C ALA A 84 8.96 1.40 9.29
N THR A 85 7.70 1.22 9.73
CA THR A 85 7.26 0.12 10.62
C THR A 85 6.80 -1.11 9.86
N GLY A 86 6.77 -1.06 8.52
CA GLY A 86 6.35 -2.15 7.66
C GLY A 86 4.84 -2.24 7.40
N LYS A 87 4.07 -1.19 7.70
CA LYS A 87 2.64 -1.13 7.39
C LYS A 87 2.45 -0.60 5.98
N LEU A 88 1.52 -1.22 5.23
CA LEU A 88 1.13 -0.77 3.90
C LEU A 88 0.50 0.63 4.00
N VAL A 89 1.07 1.62 3.33
CA VAL A 89 0.54 3.00 3.32
C VAL A 89 -0.06 3.39 1.99
N LYS A 90 0.31 2.67 0.91
CA LYS A 90 -0.26 2.93 -0.42
C LYS A 90 -0.20 1.70 -1.30
N GLU A 91 -1.23 1.51 -2.10
CA GLU A 91 -1.34 0.53 -3.17
C GLU A 91 -1.75 1.26 -4.44
N CYS A 92 -1.08 0.98 -5.57
CA CYS A 92 -1.42 1.54 -6.88
C CYS A 92 -1.79 0.42 -7.83
N LEU A 93 -2.82 0.63 -8.62
CA LEU A 93 -3.22 -0.22 -9.75
C LEU A 93 -2.82 0.46 -11.06
N TYR A 94 -2.15 -0.30 -11.91
CA TYR A 94 -1.79 0.09 -13.27
C TYR A 94 -2.45 -0.87 -14.24
N THR A 95 -3.09 -0.33 -15.28
CA THR A 95 -3.62 -1.08 -16.43
C THR A 95 -2.85 -0.62 -17.67
N ASP A 96 -2.32 -1.54 -18.45
CA ASP A 96 -1.49 -1.25 -19.64
C ASP A 96 -0.32 -0.27 -19.33
N GLY A 97 0.26 -0.39 -18.14
CA GLY A 97 1.36 0.44 -17.67
C GLY A 97 0.97 1.88 -17.27
N GLN A 98 -0.30 2.24 -17.34
CA GLN A 98 -0.82 3.53 -16.90
C GLN A 98 -1.48 3.40 -15.54
N LEU A 99 -1.21 4.37 -14.64
CA LEU A 99 -1.88 4.43 -13.35
C LEU A 99 -3.38 4.59 -13.57
N ASP A 100 -4.18 3.68 -13.02
CA ASP A 100 -5.64 3.71 -13.07
C ASP A 100 -6.21 4.29 -11.77
N ASP A 101 -5.81 3.73 -10.64
CA ASP A 101 -6.17 4.25 -9.33
C ASP A 101 -5.11 3.93 -8.26
N PHE A 102 -5.30 4.54 -7.09
CA PHE A 102 -4.51 4.20 -5.92
C PHE A 102 -5.31 4.33 -4.63
N THR A 103 -4.95 3.52 -3.64
CA THR A 103 -5.52 3.53 -2.29
C THR A 103 -4.44 3.91 -1.29
N THR A 104 -4.77 4.78 -0.34
CA THR A 104 -3.93 5.11 0.82
C THR A 104 -4.54 4.53 2.09
N TYR A 105 -3.67 4.20 3.06
CA TYR A 105 -4.03 3.54 4.32
C TYR A 105 -3.54 4.36 5.50
N GLU A 106 -4.41 4.62 6.48
CA GLU A 106 -4.09 5.35 7.69
C GLU A 106 -4.30 4.44 8.92
N TYR A 107 -3.39 4.56 9.90
CA TYR A 107 -3.39 3.72 11.10
C TYR A 107 -3.39 4.60 12.35
N ASN A 108 -3.99 4.09 13.44
CA ASN A 108 -3.88 4.73 14.74
C ASN A 108 -2.54 4.36 15.42
N LYS A 109 -2.29 4.95 16.60
CA LYS A 109 -1.09 4.71 17.41
C LYS A 109 -0.88 3.24 17.82
N ASP A 110 -1.96 2.47 17.88
CA ASP A 110 -1.92 1.04 18.22
C ASP A 110 -1.70 0.16 16.97
N GLY A 111 -1.52 0.79 15.81
CA GLY A 111 -1.28 0.11 14.54
C GLY A 111 -2.51 -0.47 13.87
N LYS A 112 -3.71 -0.14 14.34
CA LYS A 112 -4.95 -0.58 13.73
C LYS A 112 -5.33 0.35 12.59
N LEU A 113 -5.77 -0.21 11.45
CA LEU A 113 -6.23 0.52 10.27
C LEU A 113 -7.46 1.37 10.63
N THR A 114 -7.40 2.68 10.40
CA THR A 114 -8.51 3.59 10.68
C THR A 114 -9.20 4.10 9.43
N LYS A 115 -8.47 4.13 8.31
CA LYS A 115 -9.04 4.63 7.07
C LYS A 115 -8.34 4.04 5.84
N GLU A 116 -9.11 3.75 4.81
CA GLU A 116 -8.68 3.49 3.44
C GLU A 116 -9.30 4.57 2.56
N THR A 117 -8.51 5.19 1.68
CA THR A 117 -9.02 6.22 0.77
C THR A 117 -8.61 5.89 -0.66
N GLU A 118 -9.59 5.73 -1.54
CA GLU A 118 -9.39 5.40 -2.95
C GLU A 118 -9.47 6.66 -3.81
N TYR A 119 -8.48 6.81 -4.69
CA TYR A 119 -8.35 7.91 -5.63
C TYR A 119 -8.20 7.37 -7.05
N GLY A 120 -8.74 8.08 -8.04
CA GLY A 120 -8.40 7.84 -9.44
C GLY A 120 -6.98 8.34 -9.77
N ALA A 121 -6.47 8.00 -10.94
CA ALA A 121 -5.12 8.33 -11.41
C ALA A 121 -4.69 9.79 -11.22
N LYS A 122 -5.62 10.73 -11.39
CA LYS A 122 -5.39 12.18 -11.26
C LYS A 122 -5.56 12.70 -9.82
N GLY A 123 -5.62 11.82 -8.82
CA GLY A 123 -5.82 12.20 -7.42
C GLY A 123 -7.25 12.61 -7.05
N LYS A 124 -8.24 12.38 -7.94
CA LYS A 124 -9.64 12.63 -7.62
C LYS A 124 -10.16 11.57 -6.65
N LEU A 125 -10.68 11.99 -5.50
CA LEU A 125 -11.31 11.11 -4.52
C LEU A 125 -12.46 10.32 -5.15
N LYS A 126 -12.45 9.00 -5.04
CA LYS A 126 -13.54 8.09 -5.45
C LYS A 126 -14.43 7.75 -4.26
N ASN A 127 -13.85 7.20 -3.22
CA ASN A 127 -14.54 6.79 -2.00
C ASN A 127 -13.52 6.61 -0.86
N PHE A 128 -14.04 6.44 0.36
CA PHE A 128 -13.20 6.04 1.47
C PHE A 128 -13.97 5.13 2.44
N LYS A 129 -13.21 4.37 3.23
CA LYS A 129 -13.73 3.53 4.30
C LYS A 129 -13.11 3.99 5.62
N THR A 130 -13.91 3.99 6.69
CA THR A 130 -13.43 4.22 8.06
C THR A 130 -13.64 2.98 8.90
N TYR A 131 -12.76 2.78 9.88
CA TYR A 131 -12.76 1.64 10.79
C TYR A 131 -12.79 2.15 12.23
N GLU A 132 -13.74 1.67 13.01
CA GLU A 132 -13.88 1.92 14.44
C GLU A 132 -13.72 0.59 15.18
N TYR A 133 -12.99 0.61 16.29
CA TYR A 133 -12.73 -0.56 17.12
C TYR A 133 -13.33 -0.33 18.49
N LEU A 134 -14.43 -1.02 18.78
CA LEU A 134 -15.18 -0.94 20.03
C LEU A 134 -14.87 -2.18 20.89
N ASP A 135 -15.31 -2.17 22.16
CA ASP A 135 -15.18 -3.28 23.10
C ASP A 135 -13.76 -3.83 23.17
N LYS A 136 -12.78 -2.95 23.34
CA LYS A 136 -11.33 -3.27 23.34
C LYS A 136 -10.85 -3.92 22.01
N GLY A 137 -11.57 -3.69 20.91
CA GLY A 137 -11.26 -4.22 19.60
C GLY A 137 -11.99 -5.51 19.23
N LEU A 138 -12.90 -6.00 20.08
CA LEU A 138 -13.73 -7.17 19.80
C LEU A 138 -14.87 -6.86 18.82
N THR A 139 -15.23 -5.59 18.66
CA THR A 139 -16.22 -5.15 17.67
C THR A 139 -15.54 -4.22 16.67
N VAL A 140 -15.62 -4.55 15.39
CA VAL A 140 -15.11 -3.74 14.28
C VAL A 140 -16.28 -3.22 13.46
N VAL A 141 -16.38 -1.89 13.39
CA VAL A 141 -17.34 -1.19 12.54
C VAL A 141 -16.59 -0.64 11.32
N LYS A 142 -17.08 -0.97 10.12
CA LYS A 142 -16.58 -0.41 8.87
C LYS A 142 -17.69 0.37 8.18
N LYS A 143 -17.44 1.63 7.86
CA LYS A 143 -18.30 2.51 7.08
C LYS A 143 -17.69 2.75 5.72
N SER A 144 -18.45 2.62 4.63
CA SER A 144 -18.01 2.96 3.27
C SER A 144 -18.75 4.20 2.81
N ILE A 145 -18.00 5.22 2.38
CA ILE A 145 -18.49 6.56 2.17
C ILE A 145 -18.04 7.01 0.76
N LYS A 146 -18.97 7.54 -0.03
CA LYS A 146 -18.67 8.10 -1.36
C LYS A 146 -17.87 9.40 -1.23
N ALA A 147 -17.31 9.88 -2.36
CA ALA A 147 -16.58 11.14 -2.42
C ALA A 147 -17.41 12.35 -1.95
N ASP A 148 -18.71 12.32 -2.13
CA ASP A 148 -19.65 13.38 -1.70
C ASP A 148 -20.02 13.31 -0.20
N GLY A 149 -19.43 12.38 0.55
CA GLY A 149 -19.72 12.16 1.98
C GLY A 149 -20.91 11.22 2.25
N THR A 150 -21.58 10.70 1.23
CA THR A 150 -22.73 9.78 1.40
C THR A 150 -22.27 8.42 1.93
N LEU A 151 -22.74 8.03 3.11
CA LEU A 151 -22.59 6.67 3.64
C LEU A 151 -23.45 5.73 2.81
N TYR A 152 -22.86 4.72 2.18
CA TYR A 152 -23.60 3.76 1.33
C TYR A 152 -23.52 2.32 1.81
N ARG A 153 -22.58 1.99 2.68
CA ARG A 153 -22.43 0.65 3.28
C ARG A 153 -21.91 0.76 4.70
N TYR A 154 -22.51 -0.02 5.58
CA TYR A 154 -22.11 -0.19 6.97
C TYR A 154 -21.95 -1.68 7.25
N SER A 155 -20.85 -2.09 7.86
CA SER A 155 -20.67 -3.46 8.31
C SER A 155 -20.17 -3.52 9.73
N LEU A 156 -20.62 -4.54 10.46
CA LEU A 156 -20.25 -4.81 11.83
C LEU A 156 -19.74 -6.25 11.91
N LYS A 157 -18.59 -6.43 12.58
CA LYS A 157 -18.07 -7.74 12.92
C LYS A 157 -17.79 -7.79 14.42
N ARG A 158 -18.22 -8.87 15.06
CA ARG A 158 -17.94 -9.14 16.47
C ARG A 158 -17.13 -10.40 16.62
N TYR A 159 -16.17 -10.35 17.54
CA TYR A 159 -15.26 -11.45 17.84
C TYR A 159 -15.35 -11.79 19.33
N ASP A 160 -15.06 -13.04 19.69
CA ASP A 160 -14.83 -13.43 21.08
C ASP A 160 -13.40 -13.04 21.54
N ALA A 161 -13.11 -13.27 22.81
CA ALA A 161 -11.79 -12.98 23.37
C ALA A 161 -10.65 -13.84 22.77
N ALA A 162 -10.98 -14.96 22.14
CA ALA A 162 -10.02 -15.82 21.44
C ALA A 162 -9.82 -15.39 19.96
N GLY A 163 -10.55 -14.36 19.49
CA GLY A 163 -10.50 -13.86 18.12
C GLY A 163 -11.39 -14.60 17.12
N ASN A 164 -12.28 -15.49 17.57
CA ASN A 164 -13.22 -16.16 16.69
C ASN A 164 -14.36 -15.21 16.30
N LEU A 165 -14.78 -15.25 15.04
CA LEU A 165 -15.89 -14.44 14.52
C LEU A 165 -17.22 -14.96 15.08
N LEU A 166 -17.94 -14.12 15.86
CA LEU A 166 -19.25 -14.42 16.40
C LEU A 166 -20.39 -13.91 15.52
N GLU A 167 -20.20 -12.73 14.91
CA GLU A 167 -21.23 -12.08 14.10
C GLU A 167 -20.58 -11.31 12.95
N SER A 168 -21.22 -11.35 11.77
CA SER A 168 -20.89 -10.49 10.63
C SER A 168 -22.18 -10.02 9.98
N SER A 169 -22.42 -8.72 10.01
CA SER A 169 -23.60 -8.08 9.46
C SER A 169 -23.21 -6.97 8.49
N GLU A 170 -23.89 -6.88 7.35
CA GLU A 170 -23.69 -5.83 6.35
C GLU A 170 -25.02 -5.15 6.02
N TYR A 171 -25.02 -3.83 6.04
CA TYR A 171 -26.17 -2.97 5.75
C TYR A 171 -25.84 -2.06 4.58
N ARG A 172 -26.79 -1.90 3.67
CA ARG A 172 -26.70 -0.96 2.53
C ARG A 172 -27.84 0.01 2.59
N ILE A 173 -27.64 1.22 2.12
CA ILE A 173 -28.72 2.19 1.92
C ILE A 173 -29.65 1.62 0.82
N LYS A 174 -30.95 1.69 1.07
CA LYS A 174 -32.00 1.30 0.11
C LYS A 174 -32.17 2.38 -0.95
#